data_3174e709bb72dc64a85ea66787f9950e
#
_entry.id   3174e709bb72dc64a85ea66787f9950e
#
_cell.length_a   1.000
_cell.length_b   1.000
_cell.length_c   1.000
_cell.angle_alpha   90.00
_cell.angle_beta   90.00
_cell.angle_gamma   90.00
#
_symmetry.space_group_name_H-M   'P 1'
#
loop_
_entity.id
_entity.type
_entity.pdbx_description
1 polymer ?
#
loop_
_entity_poly.entity_id
_entity_poly.type
_entity_poly.pdbx_seq_one_letter_code
_entity_poly.pdbx_strand_id
1 'polypeptide(L)'
;MQKRKIVLKIGGSVLYDENLNVNFSLLKKVKDWYYRTVEEYQQRVIVVGGGYFSRELQERISSEISGQNDLHNISMSITQTSAELVRAYIGDQNIFVPKKLGDAYEYLMENDNSSVVSGGLKIGWSTDMDSAVFADIIGVDRIYKISNVNYLYDLDPDVNKDAKIIKDISWEGYFSLFGISEDDVHEP
;
A
#
# COMPACT_ATOMS: atom_id res chain seq x y z
N MET A 1 4.32 -18.30 -23.30
CA MET A 1 4.80 -18.12 -21.90
C MET A 1 3.65 -17.58 -21.09
N GLN A 2 3.39 -18.14 -19.89
CA GLN A 2 2.39 -17.60 -19.00
C GLN A 2 2.83 -16.21 -18.54
N LYS A 3 2.02 -15.18 -18.77
CA LYS A 3 2.33 -13.82 -18.31
C LYS A 3 2.33 -13.78 -16.78
N ARG A 4 3.23 -13.00 -16.19
CA ARG A 4 3.40 -12.86 -14.74
C ARG A 4 2.31 -11.96 -14.14
N LYS A 5 2.16 -12.01 -12.85
CA LYS A 5 1.30 -11.11 -12.07
C LYS A 5 2.16 -10.39 -11.03
N ILE A 6 1.75 -9.20 -10.59
CA ILE A 6 2.55 -8.42 -9.65
C ILE A 6 1.68 -7.57 -8.72
N VAL A 7 2.12 -7.48 -7.46
CA VAL A 7 1.63 -6.50 -6.50
C VAL A 7 2.75 -5.53 -6.18
N LEU A 8 2.50 -4.25 -6.40
CA LEU A 8 3.38 -3.13 -6.08
C LEU A 8 2.73 -2.28 -4.99
N LYS A 9 3.38 -2.13 -3.84
CA LYS A 9 2.94 -1.23 -2.76
C LYS A 9 3.71 0.08 -2.84
N ILE A 10 3.01 1.19 -2.89
CA ILE A 10 3.58 2.54 -2.77
C ILE A 10 3.27 3.07 -1.38
N GLY A 11 4.30 3.26 -0.57
CA GLY A 11 4.17 3.90 0.73
C GLY A 11 3.67 5.34 0.58
N GLY A 12 2.72 5.76 1.41
CA GLY A 12 2.25 7.14 1.34
C GLY A 12 3.32 8.17 1.70
N SER A 13 4.31 7.81 2.53
CA SER A 13 5.45 8.68 2.91
C SER A 13 6.42 8.96 1.76
N VAL A 14 6.40 8.16 0.67
CA VAL A 14 7.17 8.46 -0.54
C VAL A 14 6.33 9.20 -1.58
N LEU A 15 5.00 9.13 -1.47
CA LEU A 15 4.08 9.83 -2.37
C LEU A 15 3.88 11.30 -1.96
N TYR A 16 3.85 11.56 -0.66
CA TYR A 16 3.71 12.90 -0.10
C TYR A 16 4.87 13.20 0.85
N ASP A 17 5.41 14.42 0.78
CA ASP A 17 6.32 14.93 1.80
C ASP A 17 5.55 15.48 3.03
N GLU A 18 6.29 15.98 4.03
CA GLU A 18 5.74 16.56 5.26
C GLU A 18 4.87 17.82 5.01
N ASN A 19 5.08 18.50 3.89
CA ASN A 19 4.29 19.67 3.47
C ASN A 19 3.13 19.28 2.53
N LEU A 20 2.86 17.98 2.40
CA LEU A 20 1.84 17.40 1.53
C LEU A 20 2.08 17.64 0.03
N ASN A 21 3.31 17.99 -0.37
CA ASN A 21 3.64 18.08 -1.78
C ASN A 21 3.69 16.67 -2.39
N VAL A 22 3.12 16.55 -3.59
CA VAL A 22 3.10 15.30 -4.34
C VAL A 22 4.47 15.05 -4.98
N ASN A 23 5.00 13.84 -4.82
CA ASN A 23 6.24 13.42 -5.44
C ASN A 23 6.02 13.03 -6.92
N PHE A 24 5.97 14.04 -7.79
CA PHE A 24 5.79 13.82 -9.23
C PHE A 24 6.95 13.06 -9.89
N SER A 25 8.15 13.09 -9.30
CA SER A 25 9.28 12.28 -9.78
C SER A 25 9.01 10.79 -9.60
N LEU A 26 8.45 10.40 -8.45
CA LEU A 26 8.00 9.04 -8.20
C LEU A 26 6.87 8.65 -9.14
N LEU A 27 5.84 9.49 -9.25
CA LEU A 27 4.69 9.22 -10.12
C LEU A 27 5.12 9.01 -11.58
N LYS A 28 6.10 9.80 -12.06
CA LYS A 28 6.68 9.61 -13.40
C LYS A 28 7.33 8.24 -13.53
N LYS A 29 8.13 7.80 -12.56
CA LYS A 29 8.76 6.48 -12.57
C LYS A 29 7.73 5.34 -12.56
N VAL A 30 6.66 5.49 -11.77
CA VAL A 30 5.56 4.51 -11.71
C VAL A 30 4.83 4.44 -13.06
N LYS A 31 4.53 5.58 -13.67
CA LYS A 31 3.93 5.66 -15.01
C LYS A 31 4.81 5.01 -16.07
N ASP A 32 6.11 5.35 -16.10
CA ASP A 32 7.06 4.79 -17.06
C ASP A 32 7.19 3.26 -16.88
N TRP A 33 7.23 2.77 -15.62
CA TRP A 33 7.20 1.35 -15.31
C TRP A 33 5.91 0.69 -15.77
N TYR A 34 4.76 1.29 -15.51
CA TYR A 34 3.44 0.77 -15.87
C TYR A 34 3.34 0.49 -17.38
N TYR A 35 3.69 1.45 -18.22
CA TYR A 35 3.61 1.29 -19.66
C TYR A 35 4.68 0.35 -20.23
N ARG A 36 5.89 0.34 -19.65
CA ARG A 36 6.97 -0.56 -20.08
C ARG A 36 6.67 -2.03 -19.81
N THR A 37 5.88 -2.33 -18.78
CA THR A 37 5.66 -3.69 -18.30
C THR A 37 4.30 -4.27 -18.70
N VAL A 38 3.53 -3.59 -19.56
CA VAL A 38 2.18 -4.03 -19.98
C VAL A 38 2.18 -5.40 -20.64
N GLU A 39 3.21 -5.74 -21.41
CA GLU A 39 3.34 -7.03 -22.06
C GLU A 39 3.94 -8.12 -21.14
N GLU A 40 4.56 -7.73 -20.05
CA GLU A 40 5.23 -8.62 -19.11
C GLU A 40 4.28 -9.19 -18.06
N TYR A 41 3.35 -8.36 -17.57
CA TYR A 41 2.41 -8.72 -16.53
C TYR A 41 0.97 -8.67 -17.03
N GLN A 42 0.25 -9.79 -16.84
CA GLN A 42 -1.17 -9.86 -17.17
C GLN A 42 -2.05 -9.18 -16.11
N GLN A 43 -1.71 -9.33 -14.82
CA GLN A 43 -2.39 -8.61 -13.75
C GLN A 43 -1.39 -7.76 -12.96
N ARG A 44 -1.71 -6.48 -12.81
CA ARG A 44 -0.91 -5.50 -12.09
C ARG A 44 -1.76 -4.83 -11.02
N VAL A 45 -1.39 -5.02 -9.78
CA VAL A 45 -2.05 -4.35 -8.66
C VAL A 45 -1.06 -3.36 -8.03
N ILE A 46 -1.47 -2.10 -7.95
CA ILE A 46 -0.72 -1.04 -7.26
C ILE A 46 -1.53 -0.63 -6.03
N VAL A 47 -0.99 -0.85 -4.84
CA VAL A 47 -1.64 -0.42 -3.58
C VAL A 47 -0.97 0.82 -3.05
N VAL A 48 -1.75 1.84 -2.71
CA VAL A 48 -1.25 3.17 -2.33
C VAL A 48 -1.61 3.49 -0.89
N GLY A 49 -0.62 3.91 -0.10
CA GLY A 49 -0.81 4.34 1.29
C GLY A 49 -1.15 5.82 1.44
N GLY A 50 -1.65 6.20 2.62
CA GLY A 50 -2.02 7.60 2.94
C GLY A 50 -0.84 8.48 3.38
N GLY A 51 0.19 7.89 4.00
CA GLY A 51 1.42 8.58 4.41
C GLY A 51 1.22 9.77 5.35
N TYR A 52 1.96 10.84 5.11
CA TYR A 52 1.86 12.08 5.88
C TYR A 52 0.46 12.67 5.84
N PHE A 53 -0.21 12.64 4.70
CA PHE A 53 -1.56 13.17 4.56
C PHE A 53 -2.55 12.50 5.53
N SER A 54 -2.52 11.18 5.62
CA SER A 54 -3.40 10.44 6.53
C SER A 54 -3.06 10.69 7.99
N ARG A 55 -1.75 10.66 8.35
CA ARG A 55 -1.30 10.86 9.73
C ARG A 55 -1.58 12.28 10.22
N GLU A 56 -1.22 13.29 9.44
CA GLU A 56 -1.43 14.69 9.77
C GLU A 56 -2.90 15.01 10.00
N LEU A 57 -3.79 14.50 9.13
CA LEU A 57 -5.20 14.73 9.33
C LEU A 57 -5.73 14.01 10.58
N GLN A 58 -5.34 12.74 10.79
CA GLN A 58 -5.73 12.01 12.00
C GLN A 58 -5.30 12.73 13.28
N GLU A 59 -4.04 13.21 13.34
CA GLU A 59 -3.52 13.93 14.50
C GLU A 59 -4.36 15.18 14.80
N ARG A 60 -4.69 15.96 13.78
CA ARG A 60 -5.48 17.20 13.94
C ARG A 60 -6.92 16.98 14.38
N ILE A 61 -7.54 15.89 13.99
CA ILE A 61 -8.96 15.63 14.26
C ILE A 61 -9.21 14.68 15.45
N SER A 62 -8.19 13.98 15.93
CA SER A 62 -8.32 12.96 16.98
C SER A 62 -8.81 13.49 18.32
N SER A 63 -8.60 14.78 18.60
CA SER A 63 -9.14 15.43 19.81
C SER A 63 -10.63 15.70 19.73
N GLU A 64 -11.18 15.84 18.53
CA GLU A 64 -12.57 16.22 18.27
C GLU A 64 -13.44 15.01 17.86
N ILE A 65 -12.82 13.98 17.28
CA ILE A 65 -13.51 12.76 16.82
C ILE A 65 -13.06 11.57 17.68
N SER A 66 -13.95 11.09 18.54
CA SER A 66 -13.68 9.99 19.47
C SER A 66 -13.90 8.59 18.88
N GLY A 67 -14.60 8.48 17.74
CA GLY A 67 -14.92 7.22 17.09
C GLY A 67 -13.72 6.67 16.31
N GLN A 68 -13.08 5.59 16.79
CA GLN A 68 -11.93 4.97 16.09
C GLN A 68 -12.30 4.54 14.66
N ASN A 69 -13.49 3.97 14.47
CA ASN A 69 -13.97 3.59 13.14
C ASN A 69 -14.12 4.78 12.19
N ASP A 70 -14.53 5.95 12.72
CA ASP A 70 -14.66 7.17 11.92
C ASP A 70 -13.28 7.70 11.49
N LEU A 71 -12.30 7.69 12.41
CA LEU A 71 -10.92 8.04 12.10
C LEU A 71 -10.32 7.09 11.05
N HIS A 72 -10.57 5.78 11.17
CA HIS A 72 -10.14 4.80 10.18
C HIS A 72 -10.83 5.00 8.82
N ASN A 73 -12.12 5.31 8.78
CA ASN A 73 -12.85 5.63 7.55
C ASN A 73 -12.27 6.86 6.84
N ILE A 74 -11.97 7.92 7.60
CA ILE A 74 -11.34 9.13 7.06
C ILE A 74 -9.97 8.79 6.45
N SER A 75 -9.13 8.04 7.18
CA SER A 75 -7.82 7.62 6.71
C SER A 75 -7.90 6.73 5.47
N MET A 76 -8.84 5.81 5.43
CA MET A 76 -9.10 4.96 4.27
C MET A 76 -9.50 5.81 3.06
N SER A 77 -10.36 6.82 3.23
CA SER A 77 -10.76 7.75 2.16
C SER A 77 -9.57 8.53 1.58
N ILE A 78 -8.59 8.90 2.41
CA ILE A 78 -7.35 9.53 1.96
C ILE A 78 -6.53 8.56 1.10
N THR A 79 -6.41 7.30 1.50
CA THR A 79 -5.69 6.31 0.69
C THR A 79 -6.38 6.06 -0.65
N GLN A 80 -7.71 6.06 -0.67
CA GLN A 80 -8.50 5.94 -1.90
C GLN A 80 -8.33 7.17 -2.81
N THR A 81 -8.25 8.37 -2.23
CA THR A 81 -7.92 9.61 -2.97
C THR A 81 -6.52 9.53 -3.57
N SER A 82 -5.55 8.99 -2.81
CA SER A 82 -4.18 8.76 -3.29
C SER A 82 -4.13 7.76 -4.44
N ALA A 83 -4.96 6.71 -4.40
CA ALA A 83 -5.09 5.75 -5.49
C ALA A 83 -5.64 6.41 -6.76
N GLU A 84 -6.67 7.24 -6.65
CA GLU A 84 -7.21 8.02 -7.78
C GLU A 84 -6.17 8.98 -8.37
N LEU A 85 -5.36 9.63 -7.52
CA LEU A 85 -4.26 10.47 -7.98
C LEU A 85 -3.25 9.67 -8.81
N VAL A 86 -2.83 8.49 -8.34
CA VAL A 86 -1.89 7.62 -9.05
C VAL A 86 -2.48 7.17 -10.38
N ARG A 87 -3.74 6.69 -10.39
CA ARG A 87 -4.47 6.30 -11.61
C ARG A 87 -4.54 7.47 -12.60
N ALA A 88 -4.97 8.65 -12.14
CA ALA A 88 -5.12 9.83 -12.99
C ALA A 88 -3.78 10.26 -13.60
N TYR A 89 -2.68 10.17 -12.84
CA TYR A 89 -1.35 10.51 -13.34
C TYR A 89 -0.82 9.50 -14.36
N ILE A 90 -1.08 8.20 -14.16
CA ILE A 90 -0.78 7.17 -15.16
C ILE A 90 -1.51 7.50 -16.46
N GLY A 91 -2.81 7.83 -16.38
CA GLY A 91 -3.61 8.29 -17.51
C GLY A 91 -4.23 7.17 -18.33
N ASP A 92 -4.19 5.90 -17.86
CA ASP A 92 -4.90 4.80 -18.48
C ASP A 92 -6.30 4.66 -17.87
N GLN A 93 -7.33 4.82 -18.70
CA GLN A 93 -8.74 4.75 -18.30
C GLN A 93 -9.21 3.32 -17.98
N ASN A 94 -8.44 2.29 -18.38
CA ASN A 94 -8.76 0.89 -18.12
C ASN A 94 -8.29 0.43 -16.75
N ILE A 95 -7.57 1.28 -16.00
CA ILE A 95 -7.20 0.97 -14.62
C ILE A 95 -8.45 1.05 -13.74
N PHE A 96 -8.76 -0.06 -13.09
CA PHE A 96 -9.85 -0.13 -12.11
C PHE A 96 -9.39 0.40 -10.74
N VAL A 97 -10.23 1.22 -10.10
CA VAL A 97 -9.99 1.71 -8.73
C VAL A 97 -11.15 1.23 -7.85
N PRO A 98 -10.99 0.10 -7.14
CA PRO A 98 -12.03 -0.46 -6.29
C PRO A 98 -12.27 0.42 -5.07
N LYS A 99 -13.52 0.42 -4.59
CA LYS A 99 -13.92 1.09 -3.36
C LYS A 99 -14.15 0.08 -2.21
N LYS A 100 -14.31 -1.19 -2.54
CA LYS A 100 -14.52 -2.30 -1.60
C LYS A 100 -13.72 -3.51 -2.05
N LEU A 101 -13.41 -4.38 -1.08
CA LEU A 101 -12.67 -5.61 -1.36
C LEU A 101 -13.42 -6.55 -2.32
N GLY A 102 -14.74 -6.64 -2.17
CA GLY A 102 -15.58 -7.47 -3.07
C GLY A 102 -15.45 -7.04 -4.53
N ASP A 103 -15.55 -5.72 -4.80
CA ASP A 103 -15.42 -5.18 -6.15
C ASP A 103 -14.03 -5.49 -6.75
N ALA A 104 -12.98 -5.42 -5.92
CA ALA A 104 -11.62 -5.74 -6.33
C ALA A 104 -11.47 -7.22 -6.68
N TYR A 105 -12.03 -8.09 -5.85
CA TYR A 105 -11.99 -9.54 -6.04
C TYR A 105 -12.71 -9.95 -7.32
N GLU A 106 -13.95 -9.53 -7.50
CA GLU A 106 -14.76 -9.83 -8.69
C GLU A 106 -14.05 -9.37 -9.96
N TYR A 107 -13.57 -8.11 -9.97
CA TYR A 107 -12.88 -7.56 -11.13
C TYR A 107 -11.63 -8.35 -11.52
N LEU A 108 -10.79 -8.72 -10.53
CA LEU A 108 -9.56 -9.48 -10.77
C LEU A 108 -9.81 -10.92 -11.18
N MET A 109 -10.91 -11.55 -10.71
CA MET A 109 -11.27 -12.91 -11.07
C MET A 109 -11.91 -12.99 -12.47
N GLU A 110 -12.59 -11.94 -12.90
CA GLU A 110 -13.25 -11.89 -14.23
C GLU A 110 -12.32 -11.39 -15.34
N ASN A 111 -11.19 -10.73 -15.00
CA ASN A 111 -10.32 -10.08 -15.95
C ASN A 111 -8.86 -10.55 -15.86
N ASP A 112 -8.48 -11.54 -16.64
CA ASP A 112 -7.12 -12.09 -16.70
C ASP A 112 -6.04 -11.07 -17.09
N ASN A 113 -6.42 -10.03 -17.88
CA ASN A 113 -5.51 -8.96 -18.28
C ASN A 113 -6.03 -7.64 -17.69
N SER A 114 -5.61 -7.33 -16.47
CA SER A 114 -6.16 -6.21 -15.73
C SER A 114 -5.13 -5.41 -14.96
N SER A 115 -5.47 -4.18 -14.69
CA SER A 115 -4.71 -3.30 -13.81
C SER A 115 -5.62 -2.67 -12.77
N VAL A 116 -5.19 -2.74 -11.53
CA VAL A 116 -5.88 -2.18 -10.37
C VAL A 116 -4.95 -1.20 -9.68
N VAL A 117 -5.47 -0.03 -9.32
CA VAL A 117 -4.83 0.88 -8.37
C VAL A 117 -5.76 1.04 -7.18
N SER A 118 -5.34 0.66 -6.00
CA SER A 118 -6.20 0.61 -4.82
C SER A 118 -5.62 1.41 -3.65
N GLY A 119 -6.48 2.07 -2.89
CA GLY A 119 -6.22 2.47 -1.51
C GLY A 119 -6.63 1.37 -0.55
N GLY A 120 -6.92 1.73 0.71
CA GLY A 120 -7.48 0.83 1.71
C GLY A 120 -8.90 0.40 1.36
N LEU A 121 -9.23 -0.85 1.62
CA LEU A 121 -10.50 -1.47 1.25
C LEU A 121 -11.33 -1.95 2.45
N LYS A 122 -10.72 -2.03 3.62
CA LYS A 122 -11.40 -2.45 4.86
C LYS A 122 -10.93 -1.60 6.04
N ILE A 123 -11.90 -1.18 6.88
CA ILE A 123 -11.63 -0.46 8.13
C ILE A 123 -10.74 -1.31 9.02
N GLY A 124 -9.76 -0.69 9.67
CA GLY A 124 -8.81 -1.35 10.56
C GLY A 124 -7.63 -2.02 9.86
N TRP A 125 -7.68 -2.19 8.54
CA TRP A 125 -6.55 -2.73 7.79
C TRP A 125 -5.55 -1.64 7.41
N SER A 126 -4.27 -2.00 7.47
CA SER A 126 -3.22 -1.21 6.83
C SER A 126 -3.20 -1.49 5.32
N THR A 127 -2.71 -0.56 4.53
CA THR A 127 -2.52 -0.80 3.09
C THR A 127 -1.40 -1.81 2.78
N ASP A 128 -0.58 -2.19 3.76
CA ASP A 128 0.31 -3.35 3.67
C ASP A 128 -0.49 -4.65 3.75
N MET A 129 -1.50 -4.73 4.65
CA MET A 129 -2.45 -5.85 4.72
C MET A 129 -3.27 -5.96 3.43
N ASP A 130 -3.81 -4.85 2.90
CA ASP A 130 -4.49 -4.86 1.61
C ASP A 130 -3.59 -5.43 0.50
N SER A 131 -2.29 -5.10 0.51
CA SER A 131 -1.32 -5.63 -0.46
C SER A 131 -1.14 -7.14 -0.33
N ALA A 132 -1.14 -7.69 0.89
CA ALA A 132 -1.07 -9.12 1.14
C ALA A 132 -2.32 -9.85 0.64
N VAL A 133 -3.49 -9.28 0.90
CA VAL A 133 -4.77 -9.82 0.39
C VAL A 133 -4.82 -9.80 -1.14
N PHE A 134 -4.35 -8.74 -1.78
CA PHE A 134 -4.25 -8.73 -3.24
C PHE A 134 -3.27 -9.77 -3.78
N ALA A 135 -2.14 -10.01 -3.09
CA ALA A 135 -1.18 -11.03 -3.47
C ALA A 135 -1.82 -12.43 -3.42
N ASP A 136 -2.61 -12.71 -2.39
CA ASP A 136 -3.37 -13.95 -2.26
C ASP A 136 -4.43 -14.08 -3.37
N ILE A 137 -5.23 -13.05 -3.61
CA ILE A 137 -6.27 -13.03 -4.66
C ILE A 137 -5.69 -13.38 -6.03
N ILE A 138 -4.57 -12.75 -6.41
CA ILE A 138 -3.99 -12.99 -7.74
C ILE A 138 -2.97 -14.15 -7.76
N GLY A 139 -2.70 -14.78 -6.62
CA GLY A 139 -1.82 -15.95 -6.50
C GLY A 139 -0.35 -15.63 -6.74
N VAL A 140 0.19 -14.60 -6.09
CA VAL A 140 1.63 -14.28 -6.12
C VAL A 140 2.23 -14.38 -4.71
N ASP A 141 3.48 -14.81 -4.65
CA ASP A 141 4.25 -15.03 -3.43
C ASP A 141 5.13 -13.83 -3.02
N ARG A 142 5.05 -12.72 -3.77
CA ARG A 142 5.90 -11.56 -3.56
C ARG A 142 5.14 -10.25 -3.72
N ILE A 143 5.45 -9.32 -2.81
CA ILE A 143 5.00 -7.93 -2.85
C ILE A 143 6.24 -7.04 -2.98
N TYR A 144 6.22 -6.14 -3.93
CA TYR A 144 7.27 -5.13 -4.09
C TYR A 144 6.83 -3.84 -3.41
N LYS A 145 7.62 -3.35 -2.46
CA LYS A 145 7.29 -2.14 -1.70
C LYS A 145 8.26 -1.00 -2.03
N ILE A 146 7.70 0.14 -2.42
CA ILE A 146 8.43 1.40 -2.52
C ILE A 146 8.24 2.15 -1.21
N SER A 147 9.33 2.41 -0.51
CA SER A 147 9.36 3.03 0.81
C SER A 147 10.44 4.11 0.89
N ASN A 148 10.36 4.99 1.87
CA ASN A 148 11.40 5.96 2.21
C ASN A 148 12.61 5.31 2.89
N VAL A 149 12.46 4.09 3.42
CA VAL A 149 13.56 3.28 3.97
C VAL A 149 13.92 2.16 3.01
N ASN A 150 15.22 1.88 2.89
CA ASN A 150 15.72 0.88 1.93
C ASN A 150 15.57 -0.56 2.42
N TYR A 151 15.45 -0.76 3.72
CA TYR A 151 15.43 -2.07 4.36
C TYR A 151 14.50 -2.06 5.58
N LEU A 152 14.24 -3.24 6.12
CA LEU A 152 13.75 -3.41 7.49
C LEU A 152 14.93 -3.18 8.44
N TYR A 153 14.68 -2.54 9.58
CA TYR A 153 15.68 -2.30 10.63
C TYR A 153 15.17 -2.86 11.96
N ASP A 154 16.10 -3.21 12.85
CA ASP A 154 15.78 -3.65 14.22
C ASP A 154 15.34 -2.51 15.13
N LEU A 155 15.72 -1.28 14.79
CA LEU A 155 15.35 -0.04 15.46
C LEU A 155 15.05 1.03 14.39
N ASP A 156 14.38 2.12 14.79
CA ASP A 156 14.14 3.25 13.89
C ASP A 156 15.47 3.92 13.48
N PRO A 157 15.88 3.87 12.21
CA PRO A 157 17.15 4.43 11.75
C PRO A 157 17.19 5.97 11.77
N ASP A 158 16.04 6.65 11.80
CA ASP A 158 15.98 8.11 11.85
C ASP A 158 16.29 8.62 13.29
N VAL A 159 16.04 7.80 14.28
CA VAL A 159 16.24 8.11 15.70
C VAL A 159 17.48 7.42 16.26
N ASN A 160 17.82 6.23 15.78
CA ASN A 160 18.88 5.39 16.32
C ASN A 160 19.97 5.12 15.28
N LYS A 161 21.16 5.71 15.49
CA LYS A 161 22.30 5.55 14.57
C LYS A 161 22.89 4.14 14.55
N ASP A 162 22.59 3.32 15.56
CA ASP A 162 23.07 1.93 15.67
C ASP A 162 22.06 0.93 15.05
N ALA A 163 20.98 1.40 14.45
CA ALA A 163 19.98 0.58 13.79
C ALA A 163 20.61 -0.31 12.71
N LYS A 164 20.36 -1.62 12.81
CA LYS A 164 20.92 -2.63 11.91
C LYS A 164 19.93 -3.04 10.85
N ILE A 165 20.43 -3.18 9.63
CA ILE A 165 19.64 -3.67 8.51
C ILE A 165 19.31 -5.15 8.71
N ILE A 166 18.04 -5.48 8.56
CA ILE A 166 17.52 -6.83 8.50
C ILE A 166 17.22 -7.13 7.03
N LYS A 167 18.01 -8.03 6.43
CA LYS A 167 17.86 -8.39 5.01
C LYS A 167 16.87 -9.51 4.78
N ASP A 168 16.75 -10.37 5.79
CA ASP A 168 15.88 -11.55 5.75
C ASP A 168 15.45 -11.89 7.19
N ILE A 169 14.17 -12.16 7.39
CA ILE A 169 13.60 -12.50 8.68
C ILE A 169 12.35 -13.38 8.47
N SER A 170 12.21 -14.42 9.27
CA SER A 170 10.97 -15.19 9.33
C SER A 170 9.86 -14.40 10.05
N TRP A 171 8.62 -14.80 9.89
CA TRP A 171 7.51 -14.22 10.65
C TRP A 171 7.68 -14.37 12.16
N GLU A 172 8.13 -15.53 12.62
CA GLU A 172 8.44 -15.76 14.06
C GLU A 172 9.52 -14.80 14.55
N GLY A 173 10.58 -14.61 13.77
CA GLY A 173 11.65 -13.66 14.08
C GLY A 173 11.14 -12.22 14.10
N TYR A 174 10.27 -11.85 13.17
CA TYR A 174 9.64 -10.54 13.11
C TYR A 174 8.77 -10.28 14.34
N PHE A 175 7.87 -11.20 14.69
CA PHE A 175 7.01 -11.09 15.87
C PHE A 175 7.82 -11.00 17.16
N SER A 176 8.85 -11.84 17.29
CA SER A 176 9.74 -11.80 18.44
C SER A 176 10.49 -10.47 18.56
N LEU A 177 10.99 -9.94 17.45
CA LEU A 177 11.77 -8.69 17.43
C LEU A 177 10.93 -7.47 17.84
N PHE A 178 9.69 -7.40 17.39
CA PHE A 178 8.79 -6.28 17.66
C PHE A 178 7.82 -6.51 18.83
N GLY A 179 7.97 -7.62 19.55
CA GLY A 179 7.13 -7.97 20.70
C GLY A 179 5.66 -8.18 20.35
N ILE A 180 5.38 -8.62 19.12
CA ILE A 180 4.03 -8.89 18.61
C ILE A 180 3.67 -10.31 18.98
N SER A 181 2.57 -10.52 19.69
CA SER A 181 2.01 -11.86 19.95
C SER A 181 1.06 -12.28 18.84
N GLU A 182 0.78 -13.59 18.74
CA GLU A 182 -0.23 -14.09 17.80
C GLU A 182 -1.62 -13.51 18.10
N ASP A 183 -1.89 -13.17 19.35
CA ASP A 183 -3.15 -12.56 19.79
C ASP A 183 -3.29 -11.11 19.30
N ASP A 184 -2.18 -10.37 19.15
CA ASP A 184 -2.17 -8.99 18.64
C ASP A 184 -2.52 -8.90 17.15
N VAL A 185 -2.41 -10.01 16.41
CA VAL A 185 -2.70 -10.06 14.96
C VAL A 185 -4.20 -10.18 14.69
N HIS A 186 -5.01 -10.50 15.68
CA HIS A 186 -6.44 -10.80 15.52
C HIS A 186 -7.39 -9.71 15.99
N GLU A 187 -6.90 -8.63 16.60
CA GLU A 187 -7.76 -7.49 16.92
C GLU A 187 -7.86 -6.52 15.72
N PRO A 188 -9.08 -6.29 15.19
CA PRO A 188 -9.33 -5.33 14.11
C PRO A 188 -9.26 -3.88 14.59
#